data_ce3a7db5946a42238766f3ffe16af447
#
_entry.id   ce3a7db5946a42238766f3ffe16af447
#
_cell.length_a   1.000
_cell.length_b   1.000
_cell.length_c   1.000
_cell.angle_alpha   90.00
_cell.angle_beta   90.00
_cell.angle_gamma   90.00
#
_symmetry.space_group_name_H-M   'P 1'
#
loop_
_entity.id
_entity.type
_entity.pdbx_description
1 polymer ?
#
loop_
_entity_poly.entity_id
_entity_poly.type
_entity_poly.pdbx_seq_one_letter_code
_entity_poly.pdbx_strand_id
1 'polypeptide(L)'
;MDATTKERVKDLLEITSTTHDTVLDRLIAVVTQRIEPFIDRPLQSTARTEEYSIKPRQSVLFLRAYPLTAQGDITSVKVATDWDFAAATAVTSTDYHVDLDTGSLHMNFYPITNYLGNNMATAPQVVQVVYTGGFAGTTDGVVVNYPAIAYACEEQVIAMWRRRDEPMIKTVKIDQYSSEVDGQLKFLPDVREALIPYRRMRFGQ
;
A
#
# COMPACT_ATOMS: atom_id res chain seq x y z
N MET A 1 -3.38 10.85 3.76
CA MET A 1 -3.76 11.14 2.36
C MET A 1 -5.00 10.33 2.03
N ASP A 2 -5.95 10.90 1.32
CA ASP A 2 -7.19 10.22 0.95
C ASP A 2 -7.08 9.59 -0.44
N ALA A 3 -7.89 8.57 -0.70
CA ALA A 3 -7.90 7.85 -1.99
C ALA A 3 -8.68 8.60 -3.07
N THR A 4 -9.57 9.51 -2.70
CA THR A 4 -10.36 10.37 -3.60
C THR A 4 -10.62 11.73 -2.98
N THR A 5 -11.17 12.67 -3.74
CA THR A 5 -11.54 14.00 -3.27
C THR A 5 -13.04 14.06 -2.95
N LYS A 6 -13.40 14.97 -2.04
CA LYS A 6 -14.79 15.22 -1.66
C LYS A 6 -15.63 15.72 -2.85
N GLU A 7 -15.04 16.57 -3.68
CA GLU A 7 -15.70 17.14 -4.85
C GLU A 7 -16.19 16.05 -5.79
N ARG A 8 -15.37 15.04 -6.07
CA ARG A 8 -15.76 13.90 -6.91
C ARG A 8 -16.91 13.10 -6.31
N VAL A 9 -16.88 12.86 -5.00
CA VAL A 9 -17.98 12.16 -4.31
C VAL A 9 -19.27 13.00 -4.35
N LYS A 10 -19.16 14.32 -4.19
CA LYS A 10 -20.32 15.23 -4.28
C LYS A 10 -20.92 15.24 -5.68
N ASP A 11 -20.08 15.25 -6.71
CA ASP A 11 -20.53 15.20 -8.12
C ASP A 11 -21.30 13.89 -8.38
N LEU A 12 -20.81 12.75 -7.90
CA LEU A 12 -21.48 11.45 -8.04
C LEU A 12 -22.79 11.34 -7.25
N LEU A 13 -22.90 12.08 -6.13
CA LEU A 13 -24.10 12.15 -5.30
C LEU A 13 -25.05 13.28 -5.69
N GLU A 14 -24.68 14.12 -6.68
CA GLU A 14 -25.41 15.31 -7.10
C GLU A 14 -25.63 16.32 -5.93
N ILE A 15 -24.69 16.40 -4.99
CA ILE A 15 -24.75 17.28 -3.82
C ILE A 15 -24.03 18.60 -4.13
N THR A 16 -24.75 19.70 -4.16
CA THR A 16 -24.18 21.04 -4.38
C THR A 16 -23.91 21.80 -3.06
N SER A 17 -24.60 21.42 -1.98
CA SER A 17 -24.47 22.13 -0.69
C SER A 17 -23.22 21.71 0.07
N THR A 18 -22.76 22.58 0.98
CA THR A 18 -21.61 22.31 1.87
C THR A 18 -22.02 21.70 3.21
N THR A 19 -23.32 21.56 3.45
CA THR A 19 -23.90 21.11 4.74
C THR A 19 -23.33 19.74 5.17
N HIS A 20 -22.98 18.90 4.21
CA HIS A 20 -22.56 17.52 4.44
C HIS A 20 -21.06 17.28 4.27
N ASP A 21 -20.29 18.32 4.00
CA ASP A 21 -18.85 18.21 3.69
C ASP A 21 -18.07 17.47 4.77
N THR A 22 -18.27 17.83 6.04
CA THR A 22 -17.59 17.17 7.17
C THR A 22 -17.90 15.67 7.27
N VAL A 23 -19.14 15.29 6.95
CA VAL A 23 -19.53 13.87 6.98
C VAL A 23 -18.86 13.11 5.83
N LEU A 24 -18.84 13.70 4.64
CA LEU A 24 -18.17 13.13 3.47
C LEU A 24 -16.66 12.97 3.70
N ASP A 25 -15.99 14.01 4.21
CA ASP A 25 -14.56 13.95 4.55
C ASP A 25 -14.26 12.79 5.51
N ARG A 26 -15.11 12.63 6.54
CA ARG A 26 -14.98 11.52 7.48
C ARG A 26 -15.17 10.14 6.82
N LEU A 27 -16.18 10.00 5.95
CA LEU A 27 -16.42 8.74 5.26
C LEU A 27 -15.26 8.38 4.32
N ILE A 28 -14.74 9.34 3.58
CA ILE A 28 -13.59 9.16 2.70
C ILE A 28 -12.37 8.70 3.51
N ALA A 29 -12.07 9.37 4.62
CA ALA A 29 -10.96 9.00 5.49
C ALA A 29 -11.12 7.57 6.05
N VAL A 30 -12.33 7.18 6.50
CA VAL A 30 -12.60 5.84 7.01
C VAL A 30 -12.43 4.77 5.94
N VAL A 31 -12.92 5.02 4.73
CA VAL A 31 -12.77 4.07 3.62
C VAL A 31 -11.30 3.95 3.19
N THR A 32 -10.61 5.07 3.05
CA THR A 32 -9.17 5.09 2.72
C THR A 32 -8.35 4.28 3.72
N GLN A 33 -8.57 4.48 5.02
CA GLN A 33 -7.89 3.72 6.08
C GLN A 33 -8.15 2.20 6.04
N ARG A 34 -9.18 1.75 5.35
CA ARG A 34 -9.49 0.32 5.16
C ARG A 34 -8.90 -0.24 3.88
N ILE A 35 -8.76 0.61 2.85
CA ILE A 35 -8.16 0.21 1.58
C ILE A 35 -6.70 -0.20 1.80
N GLU A 36 -5.91 0.60 2.53
CA GLU A 36 -4.48 0.31 2.77
C GLU A 36 -4.21 -1.08 3.38
N PRO A 37 -4.85 -1.48 4.49
CA PRO A 37 -4.66 -2.82 5.03
C PRO A 37 -5.18 -3.93 4.10
N PHE A 38 -6.22 -3.66 3.31
CA PHE A 38 -6.76 -4.64 2.38
C PHE A 38 -5.80 -4.93 1.23
N ILE A 39 -5.18 -3.90 0.67
CA ILE A 39 -4.18 -4.05 -0.40
C ILE A 39 -2.79 -4.39 0.16
N ASP A 40 -2.58 -4.29 1.49
CA ASP A 40 -1.29 -4.49 2.19
C ASP A 40 -0.18 -3.56 1.62
N ARG A 41 -0.55 -2.34 1.23
CA ARG A 41 0.34 -1.33 0.64
C ARG A 41 -0.09 0.08 1.02
N PRO A 42 0.85 1.00 1.26
CA PRO A 42 0.51 2.40 1.54
C PRO A 42 0.04 3.11 0.26
N LEU A 43 -1.02 3.88 0.36
CA LEU A 43 -1.46 4.76 -0.73
C LEU A 43 -0.50 5.94 -0.89
N GLN A 44 -0.02 6.48 0.22
CA GLN A 44 0.88 7.62 0.18
C GLN A 44 2.32 7.19 -0.10
N SER A 45 2.90 7.80 -1.15
CA SER A 45 4.33 7.72 -1.43
C SER A 45 5.10 8.60 -0.46
N THR A 46 5.87 7.98 0.44
CA THR A 46 6.68 8.64 1.46
C THR A 46 8.02 7.96 1.64
N ALA A 47 9.00 8.72 2.14
CA ALA A 47 10.28 8.17 2.53
C ALA A 47 10.11 7.16 3.68
N ARG A 48 10.77 6.00 3.54
CA ARG A 48 10.69 4.88 4.47
C ARG A 48 12.06 4.27 4.69
N THR A 49 12.23 3.71 5.87
CA THR A 49 13.36 2.85 6.20
C THR A 49 12.82 1.48 6.52
N GLU A 50 13.28 0.47 5.82
CA GLU A 50 12.92 -0.92 6.08
C GLU A 50 14.17 -1.75 6.33
N GLU A 51 14.06 -2.69 7.26
CA GLU A 51 15.14 -3.54 7.68
C GLU A 51 14.75 -5.00 7.48
N TYR A 52 15.67 -5.77 6.91
CA TYR A 52 15.47 -7.15 6.51
C TYR A 52 16.57 -8.03 7.05
N SER A 53 16.19 -9.18 7.61
CA SER A 53 17.13 -10.28 7.82
C SER A 53 17.17 -11.13 6.56
N ILE A 54 18.34 -11.31 5.98
CA ILE A 54 18.54 -12.08 4.76
C ILE A 54 19.21 -13.41 5.06
N LYS A 55 18.74 -14.44 4.36
CA LYS A 55 19.38 -15.76 4.38
C LYS A 55 20.64 -15.77 3.50
N PRO A 56 21.62 -16.62 3.77
CA PRO A 56 22.74 -16.82 2.88
C PRO A 56 22.25 -17.12 1.45
N ARG A 57 22.83 -16.41 0.47
CA ARG A 57 22.48 -16.49 -0.96
C ARG A 57 21.09 -15.92 -1.34
N GLN A 58 20.39 -15.23 -0.45
CA GLN A 58 19.18 -14.50 -0.81
C GLN A 58 19.58 -13.21 -1.52
N SER A 59 19.26 -13.09 -2.81
CA SER A 59 19.59 -11.93 -3.65
C SER A 59 18.41 -11.01 -3.93
N VAL A 60 17.20 -11.36 -3.48
CA VAL A 60 16.00 -10.58 -3.74
C VAL A 60 15.31 -10.23 -2.44
N LEU A 61 14.99 -8.95 -2.27
CA LEU A 61 14.15 -8.41 -1.20
C LEU A 61 12.87 -7.83 -1.79
N PHE A 62 11.78 -7.93 -1.08
CA PHE A 62 10.51 -7.34 -1.49
C PHE A 62 10.18 -6.15 -0.58
N LEU A 63 10.26 -4.96 -1.15
CA LEU A 63 9.89 -3.72 -0.48
C LEU A 63 8.38 -3.72 -0.17
N ARG A 64 7.99 -3.07 0.92
CA ARG A 64 6.57 -3.02 1.32
C ARG A 64 5.81 -1.91 0.63
N ALA A 65 6.47 -0.80 0.35
CA ALA A 65 5.87 0.35 -0.30
C ALA A 65 6.33 0.45 -1.74
N TYR A 66 5.49 0.04 -2.65
CA TYR A 66 5.67 0.15 -4.10
C TYR A 66 4.31 0.52 -4.74
N PRO A 67 4.23 1.05 -5.97
CA PRO A 67 5.33 1.20 -6.91
C PRO A 67 6.34 2.27 -6.50
N LEU A 68 7.51 2.23 -7.13
CA LEU A 68 8.49 3.30 -7.14
C LEU A 68 8.41 4.02 -8.49
N THR A 69 8.81 5.29 -8.54
CA THR A 69 8.77 6.06 -9.79
C THR A 69 10.08 5.97 -10.57
N ALA A 70 11.18 5.77 -9.87
CA ALA A 70 12.51 5.67 -10.47
C ALA A 70 13.47 4.84 -9.60
N GLN A 71 14.54 4.34 -10.19
CA GLN A 71 15.65 3.71 -9.47
C GLN A 71 16.23 4.63 -8.39
N GLY A 72 16.23 5.95 -8.62
CA GLY A 72 16.72 6.98 -7.69
C GLY A 72 15.83 7.17 -6.44
N ASP A 73 14.65 6.58 -6.39
CA ASP A 73 13.81 6.57 -5.20
C ASP A 73 14.42 5.71 -4.08
N ILE A 74 15.37 4.82 -4.41
CA ILE A 74 16.23 4.16 -3.42
C ILE A 74 17.33 5.13 -3.02
N THR A 75 17.21 5.70 -1.83
CA THR A 75 18.17 6.66 -1.28
C THR A 75 19.45 5.98 -0.80
N SER A 76 19.32 4.82 -0.11
CA SER A 76 20.47 4.04 0.33
C SER A 76 20.10 2.59 0.60
N VAL A 77 21.05 1.72 0.33
CA VAL A 77 21.04 0.30 0.75
C VAL A 77 22.28 0.09 1.59
N LYS A 78 22.12 -0.43 2.80
CA LYS A 78 23.22 -0.72 3.71
C LYS A 78 23.15 -2.18 4.13
N VAL A 79 24.32 -2.80 4.30
CA VAL A 79 24.43 -4.19 4.77
C VAL A 79 25.28 -4.21 6.04
N ALA A 80 24.84 -4.98 7.02
CA ALA A 80 25.52 -5.16 8.30
C ALA A 80 25.44 -6.64 8.76
N THR A 81 26.22 -6.98 9.75
CA THR A 81 26.19 -8.29 10.42
C THR A 81 25.22 -8.32 11.60
N ASP A 82 24.81 -7.16 12.05
CA ASP A 82 23.90 -6.94 13.17
C ASP A 82 22.92 -5.79 12.82
N TRP A 83 22.05 -5.46 13.75
CA TRP A 83 21.05 -4.40 13.59
C TRP A 83 21.60 -2.99 13.90
N ASP A 84 22.92 -2.85 14.06
CA ASP A 84 23.57 -1.54 14.17
C ASP A 84 24.06 -1.06 12.80
N PHE A 85 23.28 -0.20 12.18
CA PHE A 85 23.58 0.36 10.86
C PHE A 85 24.48 1.61 10.91
N ALA A 86 24.97 2.03 12.08
CA ALA A 86 25.86 3.18 12.19
C ALA A 86 27.23 2.92 11.51
N ALA A 87 27.73 1.68 11.64
CA ALA A 87 28.98 1.22 11.01
C ALA A 87 28.72 0.36 9.73
N ALA A 88 27.47 0.30 9.26
CA ALA A 88 27.10 -0.54 8.12
C ALA A 88 27.73 -0.08 6.80
N THR A 89 28.07 -1.03 5.96
CA THR A 89 28.63 -0.74 4.63
C THR A 89 27.52 -0.40 3.63
N ALA A 90 27.64 0.76 2.97
CA ALA A 90 26.73 1.15 1.92
C ALA A 90 26.99 0.33 0.64
N VAL A 91 25.91 -0.16 0.02
CA VAL A 91 25.94 -0.85 -1.28
C VAL A 91 25.85 0.20 -2.38
N THR A 92 26.74 0.11 -3.37
CA THR A 92 26.71 1.05 -4.51
C THR A 92 25.49 0.82 -5.39
N SER A 93 24.97 1.87 -6.01
CA SER A 93 23.76 1.79 -6.85
C SER A 93 23.93 0.90 -8.10
N THR A 94 25.15 0.56 -8.48
CA THR A 94 25.46 -0.39 -9.55
C THR A 94 25.31 -1.85 -9.13
N ASP A 95 25.26 -2.12 -7.83
CA ASP A 95 25.26 -3.46 -7.25
C ASP A 95 23.89 -3.94 -6.84
N TYR A 96 22.86 -3.15 -7.14
CA TYR A 96 21.47 -3.54 -7.00
C TYR A 96 20.60 -2.95 -8.11
N HIS A 97 19.46 -3.58 -8.34
CA HIS A 97 18.43 -3.12 -9.25
C HIS A 97 17.07 -3.32 -8.62
N VAL A 98 16.18 -2.32 -8.75
CA VAL A 98 14.80 -2.43 -8.28
C VAL A 98 13.83 -2.52 -9.44
N ASP A 99 12.94 -3.48 -9.39
CA ASP A 99 11.75 -3.50 -10.25
C ASP A 99 10.73 -2.52 -9.64
N LEU A 100 10.43 -1.47 -10.39
CA LEU A 100 9.62 -0.34 -9.91
C LEU A 100 8.17 -0.73 -9.62
N ASP A 101 7.63 -1.66 -10.39
CA ASP A 101 6.22 -2.06 -10.31
C ASP A 101 5.97 -3.07 -9.20
N THR A 102 6.88 -3.98 -8.98
CA THR A 102 6.75 -5.07 -7.99
C THR A 102 7.44 -4.77 -6.67
N GLY A 103 8.31 -3.74 -6.63
CA GLY A 103 9.11 -3.41 -5.46
C GLY A 103 10.15 -4.49 -5.13
N SER A 104 10.51 -5.35 -6.10
CA SER A 104 11.55 -6.36 -5.87
C SER A 104 12.92 -5.74 -6.07
N LEU A 105 13.71 -5.70 -5.00
CA LEU A 105 15.09 -5.24 -4.98
C LEU A 105 16.03 -6.44 -5.20
N HIS A 106 16.63 -6.48 -6.36
CA HIS A 106 17.61 -7.48 -6.76
C HIS A 106 19.02 -6.98 -6.43
N MET A 107 19.74 -7.72 -5.60
CA MET A 107 21.11 -7.40 -5.22
C MET A 107 22.07 -8.36 -5.92
N ASN A 108 23.14 -7.83 -6.50
CA ASN A 108 24.22 -8.65 -7.03
C ASN A 108 24.93 -9.36 -5.88
N PHE A 109 24.92 -10.69 -5.89
CA PHE A 109 25.41 -11.52 -4.79
C PHE A 109 26.91 -11.34 -4.52
N TYR A 110 27.67 -11.08 -5.55
CA TYR A 110 29.13 -10.91 -5.48
C TYR A 110 29.58 -9.70 -4.67
N PRO A 111 28.99 -8.51 -4.84
CA PRO A 111 29.36 -7.36 -4.03
C PRO A 111 29.05 -7.51 -2.54
N ILE A 112 27.95 -8.17 -2.19
CA ILE A 112 27.56 -8.33 -0.78
C ILE A 112 28.59 -9.15 -0.02
N THR A 113 29.11 -10.22 -0.62
CA THR A 113 30.21 -11.00 -0.02
C THR A 113 31.50 -10.21 0.11
N ASN A 114 31.78 -9.28 -0.81
CA ASN A 114 32.94 -8.40 -0.75
C ASN A 114 32.78 -7.29 0.27
N TYR A 115 31.57 -6.77 0.50
CA TYR A 115 31.31 -5.71 1.46
C TYR A 115 31.54 -6.15 2.92
N LEU A 116 31.35 -7.42 3.20
CA LEU A 116 31.37 -7.94 4.57
C LEU A 116 32.52 -8.94 4.85
N GLY A 117 33.38 -9.19 3.86
CA GLY A 117 34.53 -10.10 3.99
C GLY A 117 34.19 -11.60 3.83
N ASN A 118 35.20 -12.42 3.63
CA ASN A 118 35.08 -13.85 3.26
C ASN A 118 34.40 -14.77 4.29
N ASN A 119 34.06 -14.29 5.51
CA ASN A 119 33.50 -15.13 6.57
C ASN A 119 31.97 -15.20 6.59
N MET A 120 31.29 -14.72 5.56
CA MET A 120 29.85 -14.42 5.58
C MET A 120 28.93 -15.49 5.01
N ALA A 121 29.44 -16.62 4.65
CA ALA A 121 28.58 -17.73 4.18
C ALA A 121 27.65 -18.28 5.30
N THR A 122 27.90 -17.96 6.55
CA THR A 122 27.22 -18.55 7.72
C THR A 122 26.61 -17.57 8.71
N ALA A 123 26.98 -16.28 8.70
CA ALA A 123 26.41 -15.29 9.61
C ALA A 123 25.08 -14.73 9.07
N PRO A 124 24.10 -14.49 9.93
CA PRO A 124 22.91 -13.75 9.52
C PRO A 124 23.33 -12.34 9.06
N GLN A 125 22.75 -11.92 7.94
CA GLN A 125 22.98 -10.60 7.39
C GLN A 125 21.71 -9.79 7.55
N VAL A 126 21.87 -8.51 7.80
CA VAL A 126 20.77 -7.55 7.86
C VAL A 126 20.99 -6.47 6.82
N VAL A 127 19.90 -6.10 6.16
CA VAL A 127 19.91 -5.06 5.12
C VAL A 127 18.94 -3.98 5.51
N GLN A 128 19.40 -2.75 5.51
CA GLN A 128 18.57 -1.57 5.65
C GLN A 128 18.43 -0.89 4.29
N VAL A 129 17.19 -0.66 3.88
CA VAL A 129 16.85 0.05 2.65
C VAL A 129 16.10 1.33 3.01
N VAL A 130 16.62 2.47 2.58
CA VAL A 130 15.94 3.77 2.69
C VAL A 130 15.47 4.15 1.29
N TYR A 131 14.16 4.35 1.15
CA TYR A 131 13.57 4.60 -0.16
C TYR A 131 12.26 5.38 -0.05
N THR A 132 11.79 5.94 -1.17
CA THR A 132 10.48 6.57 -1.31
C THR A 132 9.60 5.68 -2.17
N GLY A 133 8.45 5.28 -1.65
CA GLY A 133 7.55 4.38 -2.38
C GLY A 133 6.11 4.48 -1.89
N GLY A 134 5.19 4.01 -2.72
CA GLY A 134 3.75 4.08 -2.55
C GLY A 134 3.07 4.56 -3.82
N PHE A 135 1.74 4.58 -3.85
CA PHE A 135 1.00 4.85 -5.08
C PHE A 135 1.13 6.30 -5.55
N ALA A 136 0.98 7.29 -4.68
CA ALA A 136 1.12 8.70 -5.07
C ALA A 136 1.49 9.61 -3.90
N GLY A 137 2.05 10.79 -4.19
CA GLY A 137 2.36 11.81 -3.19
C GLY A 137 1.14 12.63 -2.75
N THR A 138 0.09 12.68 -3.57
CA THR A 138 -1.12 13.48 -3.36
C THR A 138 -2.37 12.69 -3.72
N THR A 139 -3.53 13.10 -3.18
CA THR A 139 -4.85 12.52 -3.51
C THR A 139 -5.13 12.63 -5.01
N ASP A 140 -4.84 13.77 -5.63
CA ASP A 140 -5.02 13.94 -7.08
C ASP A 140 -4.14 12.98 -7.88
N GLY A 141 -2.94 12.68 -7.40
CA GLY A 141 -2.07 11.67 -8.00
C GLY A 141 -2.67 10.27 -7.95
N VAL A 142 -3.39 9.90 -6.88
CA VAL A 142 -4.15 8.63 -6.83
C VAL A 142 -5.28 8.64 -7.84
N VAL A 143 -6.06 9.71 -7.90
CA VAL A 143 -7.20 9.86 -8.82
C VAL A 143 -6.75 9.73 -10.29
N VAL A 144 -5.64 10.36 -10.65
CA VAL A 144 -5.14 10.39 -12.04
C VAL A 144 -4.45 9.08 -12.42
N ASN A 145 -3.55 8.58 -11.58
CA ASN A 145 -2.67 7.46 -11.93
C ASN A 145 -3.28 6.10 -11.55
N TYR A 146 -4.17 6.07 -10.57
CA TYR A 146 -4.79 4.84 -10.06
C TYR A 146 -6.31 4.99 -9.93
N PRO A 147 -7.01 5.30 -11.04
CA PRO A 147 -8.44 5.62 -11.01
C PRO A 147 -9.32 4.50 -10.44
N ALA A 148 -8.89 3.25 -10.55
CA ALA A 148 -9.64 2.13 -9.96
C ALA A 148 -9.63 2.15 -8.42
N ILE A 149 -8.55 2.63 -7.79
CA ILE A 149 -8.50 2.80 -6.33
C ILE A 149 -9.42 3.96 -5.91
N ALA A 150 -9.38 5.08 -6.65
CA ALA A 150 -10.26 6.22 -6.39
C ALA A 150 -11.74 5.82 -6.55
N TYR A 151 -12.07 5.15 -7.65
CA TYR A 151 -13.41 4.62 -7.92
C TYR A 151 -13.89 3.67 -6.81
N ALA A 152 -13.05 2.73 -6.39
CA ALA A 152 -13.38 1.81 -5.31
C ALA A 152 -13.70 2.54 -3.99
N CYS A 153 -12.96 3.62 -3.68
CA CYS A 153 -13.23 4.49 -2.54
C CYS A 153 -14.58 5.21 -2.71
N GLU A 154 -14.83 5.81 -3.86
CA GLU A 154 -16.05 6.55 -4.20
C GLU A 154 -17.30 5.66 -4.04
N GLU A 155 -17.30 4.48 -4.65
CA GLU A 155 -18.42 3.53 -4.57
C GLU A 155 -18.70 3.09 -3.13
N GLN A 156 -17.65 2.81 -2.36
CA GLN A 156 -17.83 2.44 -0.95
C GLN A 156 -18.38 3.60 -0.11
N VAL A 157 -17.91 4.82 -0.34
CA VAL A 157 -18.40 6.03 0.34
C VAL A 157 -19.86 6.28 -0.02
N ILE A 158 -20.24 6.17 -1.29
CA ILE A 158 -21.63 6.33 -1.76
C ILE A 158 -22.54 5.31 -1.10
N ALA A 159 -22.11 4.04 -1.03
CA ALA A 159 -22.89 3.01 -0.37
C ALA A 159 -23.08 3.29 1.13
N MET A 160 -22.02 3.76 1.81
CA MET A 160 -22.11 4.16 3.22
C MET A 160 -22.99 5.39 3.42
N TRP A 161 -22.91 6.35 2.50
CA TRP A 161 -23.75 7.55 2.52
C TRP A 161 -25.23 7.21 2.40
N ARG A 162 -25.61 6.36 1.45
CA ARG A 162 -27.01 5.94 1.23
C ARG A 162 -27.59 5.17 2.42
N ARG A 163 -26.74 4.36 3.09
CA ARG A 163 -27.16 3.56 4.26
C ARG A 163 -27.30 4.35 5.56
N ARG A 164 -26.80 5.59 5.66
CA ARG A 164 -26.83 6.37 6.91
C ARG A 164 -28.25 6.62 7.40
N ASP A 165 -29.21 6.79 6.48
CA ASP A 165 -30.60 7.13 6.76
C ASP A 165 -31.49 5.87 6.83
N GLU A 166 -30.93 4.69 6.54
CA GLU A 166 -31.63 3.42 6.68
C GLU A 166 -31.50 2.91 8.11
N PRO A 167 -32.62 2.63 8.80
CA PRO A 167 -32.56 1.96 10.09
C PRO A 167 -31.85 0.62 9.92
N MET A 168 -31.03 0.23 10.90
CA MET A 168 -30.31 -1.04 10.89
C MET A 168 -31.30 -2.21 10.91
N ILE A 169 -31.85 -2.55 9.77
CA ILE A 169 -32.70 -3.72 9.58
C ILE A 169 -31.74 -4.91 9.50
N LYS A 170 -31.67 -5.69 10.58
CA LYS A 170 -30.77 -6.85 10.67
C LYS A 170 -31.12 -7.95 9.67
N THR A 171 -32.37 -8.04 9.25
CA THR A 171 -32.83 -9.07 8.29
C THR A 171 -34.12 -8.60 7.63
N VAL A 172 -34.14 -8.46 6.31
CA VAL A 172 -35.39 -8.36 5.53
C VAL A 172 -35.61 -9.71 4.87
N LYS A 173 -36.61 -10.46 5.34
CA LYS A 173 -37.11 -11.64 4.67
C LYS A 173 -38.24 -11.22 3.75
N ILE A 174 -37.97 -11.15 2.47
CA ILE A 174 -39.01 -11.05 1.42
C ILE A 174 -38.81 -12.27 0.56
N ASP A 175 -39.78 -13.18 0.60
CA ASP A 175 -39.89 -14.41 -0.21
C ASP A 175 -38.56 -14.93 -0.80
N GLN A 176 -37.94 -15.90 -0.16
CA GLN A 176 -36.72 -16.64 -0.59
C GLN A 176 -35.41 -15.84 -0.73
N TYR A 177 -35.40 -14.54 -0.53
CA TYR A 177 -34.17 -13.74 -0.46
C TYR A 177 -33.93 -13.25 0.98
N SER A 178 -32.93 -13.80 1.65
CA SER A 178 -32.43 -13.25 2.91
C SER A 178 -31.22 -12.39 2.63
N SER A 179 -31.30 -11.08 2.83
CA SER A 179 -30.12 -10.24 2.93
C SER A 179 -29.73 -10.10 4.39
N GLU A 180 -28.69 -10.79 4.83
CA GLU A 180 -28.05 -10.51 6.12
C GLU A 180 -27.27 -9.22 6.02
N VAL A 181 -27.70 -8.19 6.75
CA VAL A 181 -26.87 -7.02 7.00
C VAL A 181 -25.87 -7.39 8.09
N ASP A 182 -24.73 -7.93 7.68
CA ASP A 182 -23.60 -8.18 8.57
C ASP A 182 -23.12 -6.81 9.10
N GLY A 183 -23.14 -6.62 10.42
CA GLY A 183 -22.75 -5.35 11.07
C GLY A 183 -21.28 -4.97 10.92
N GLN A 184 -20.49 -5.74 10.17
CA GLN A 184 -19.15 -5.39 9.74
C GLN A 184 -19.24 -4.66 8.40
N LEU A 185 -18.67 -3.46 8.34
CA LEU A 185 -18.47 -2.71 7.11
C LEU A 185 -17.51 -3.48 6.19
N LYS A 186 -18.01 -4.50 5.50
CA LYS A 186 -17.27 -5.21 4.44
C LYS A 186 -17.28 -4.34 3.18
N PHE A 187 -16.22 -4.43 2.39
CA PHE A 187 -16.22 -3.84 1.05
C PHE A 187 -17.32 -4.49 0.20
N LEU A 188 -17.95 -3.69 -0.63
CA LEU A 188 -18.83 -4.19 -1.69
C LEU A 188 -18.06 -5.19 -2.56
N PRO A 189 -18.73 -6.21 -3.15
CA PRO A 189 -18.08 -7.17 -4.02
C PRO A 189 -17.27 -6.50 -5.15
N ASP A 190 -17.87 -5.54 -5.85
CA ASP A 190 -17.25 -4.83 -6.97
C ASP A 190 -16.05 -3.98 -6.52
N VAL A 191 -16.16 -3.32 -5.35
CA VAL A 191 -15.06 -2.58 -4.73
C VAL A 191 -13.89 -3.53 -4.41
N ARG A 192 -14.20 -4.70 -3.88
CA ARG A 192 -13.18 -5.72 -3.57
C ARG A 192 -12.48 -6.21 -4.82
N GLU A 193 -13.23 -6.49 -5.90
CA GLU A 193 -12.67 -6.93 -7.19
C GLU A 193 -11.75 -5.85 -7.78
N ALA A 194 -12.15 -4.58 -7.74
CA ALA A 194 -11.34 -3.45 -8.22
C ALA A 194 -10.02 -3.30 -7.46
N LEU A 195 -9.97 -3.68 -6.18
CA LEU A 195 -8.78 -3.56 -5.34
C LEU A 195 -7.84 -4.77 -5.39
N ILE A 196 -8.32 -5.95 -5.82
CA ILE A 196 -7.50 -7.19 -5.88
C ILE A 196 -6.21 -7.01 -6.70
N PRO A 197 -6.20 -6.38 -7.88
CA PRO A 197 -4.98 -6.21 -8.68
C PRO A 197 -3.89 -5.38 -7.98
N TYR A 198 -4.28 -4.51 -7.05
CA TYR A 198 -3.36 -3.66 -6.29
C TYR A 198 -2.84 -4.31 -5.02
N ARG A 199 -3.34 -5.48 -4.67
CA ARG A 199 -2.95 -6.18 -3.46
C ARG A 199 -1.50 -6.67 -3.56
N ARG A 200 -0.75 -6.51 -2.47
CA ARG A 200 0.61 -7.01 -2.38
C ARG A 200 0.64 -8.53 -2.60
N MET A 201 1.47 -8.97 -3.55
CA MET A 201 1.77 -10.40 -3.71
C MET A 201 2.65 -10.84 -2.56
N ARG A 202 2.18 -11.77 -1.75
CA ARG A 202 2.99 -12.44 -0.73
C ARG A 202 3.62 -13.66 -1.39
N PHE A 203 4.84 -13.52 -1.87
CA PHE A 203 5.64 -14.68 -2.23
C PHE A 203 6.01 -15.38 -0.93
N GLY A 204 5.75 -16.69 -0.83
CA GLY A 204 5.88 -17.48 0.38
C GLY A 204 7.19 -17.22 1.12
N GLN A 205 7.08 -16.92 2.41
CA GLN A 205 8.17 -16.81 3.35
C GLN A 205 8.69 -18.19 3.73
#